data_239caba5ed69aafc6177c7a5af85128d
#
_entry.id   239caba5ed69aafc6177c7a5af85128d
#
_cell.length_a   1.000
_cell.length_b   1.000
_cell.length_c   1.000
_cell.angle_alpha   90.00
_cell.angle_beta   90.00
_cell.angle_gamma   90.00
#
_symmetry.space_group_name_H-M   'P 1'
#
loop_
_entity.id
_entity.type
_entity.pdbx_description
1 polymer ?
#
loop_
_entity_poly.entity_id
_entity_poly.type
_entity_poly.pdbx_seq_one_letter_code
_entity_poly.pdbx_strand_id
1 'polypeptide(L)'
;MGTFEIKDTFYLNGEPFQIISGAIHYFRIVPEYWKDRLEKLKAIGCNTVETYIPWNMHEPQKGHFHFDGMLDIEKFIQTAQDLGLYVILRPSPYICAEWEFGGLPAWLLAEDGMKLRVNYEPFLRHVYEYYDVLLKKIAAYQINFGGPVILMQIENEYGYYANDKDYLQLLKNKMTESGVVVPLVTSDGPFEANLKGGRLTGVLPTGNFGSKTEERFDELKKFTNGGPLMCTEFWVGWFDHWGNGGHMRGDLEQSV
;
A
#
# COMPACT_ATOMS: atom_id res chain seq x y z
N MET A 1 -21.08 11.24 -3.47
CA MET A 1 -20.70 9.95 -2.86
C MET A 1 -20.57 8.95 -3.98
N GLY A 2 -19.50 8.22 -4.06
CA GLY A 2 -19.24 7.23 -5.07
C GLY A 2 -19.10 5.83 -4.48
N THR A 3 -18.97 4.82 -5.33
CA THR A 3 -18.70 3.44 -4.93
C THR A 3 -17.52 2.89 -5.72
N PHE A 4 -16.71 2.06 -5.08
CA PHE A 4 -15.70 1.26 -5.75
C PHE A 4 -15.85 -0.18 -5.29
N GLU A 5 -15.92 -1.11 -6.23
CA GLU A 5 -16.21 -2.51 -5.97
C GLU A 5 -15.24 -3.42 -6.74
N ILE A 6 -14.93 -4.56 -6.14
CA ILE A 6 -14.17 -5.64 -6.75
C ILE A 6 -15.13 -6.80 -7.00
N LYS A 7 -15.31 -7.19 -8.27
CA LYS A 7 -16.09 -8.34 -8.71
C LYS A 7 -15.25 -9.20 -9.67
N ASP A 8 -15.71 -9.48 -10.85
CA ASP A 8 -14.96 -10.06 -11.96
C ASP A 8 -13.93 -9.09 -12.55
N THR A 9 -14.22 -7.79 -12.42
CA THR A 9 -13.30 -6.67 -12.66
C THR A 9 -13.46 -5.61 -11.56
N PHE A 10 -12.78 -4.49 -11.70
CA PHE A 10 -13.03 -3.31 -10.87
C PHE A 10 -14.20 -2.52 -11.42
N TYR A 11 -15.03 -1.98 -10.52
CA TYR A 11 -16.15 -1.12 -10.85
C TYR A 11 -16.10 0.18 -10.08
N LEU A 12 -16.25 1.30 -10.79
CA LEU A 12 -16.37 2.64 -10.23
C LEU A 12 -17.78 3.17 -10.52
N ASN A 13 -18.56 3.43 -9.49
CA ASN A 13 -19.95 3.88 -9.63
C ASN A 13 -20.83 2.94 -10.48
N GLY A 14 -20.56 1.65 -10.41
CA GLY A 14 -21.27 0.62 -11.18
C GLY A 14 -20.75 0.36 -12.59
N GLU A 15 -19.82 1.17 -13.08
CA GLU A 15 -19.23 1.02 -14.42
C GLU A 15 -17.85 0.33 -14.32
N PRO A 16 -17.49 -0.53 -15.29
CA PRO A 16 -16.17 -1.13 -15.35
C PRO A 16 -15.06 -0.07 -15.33
N PHE A 17 -14.05 -0.28 -14.49
CA PHE A 17 -12.96 0.68 -14.30
C PHE A 17 -11.60 0.00 -14.37
N GLN A 18 -10.71 0.50 -15.22
CA GLN A 18 -9.33 0.07 -15.26
C GLN A 18 -8.46 1.02 -14.44
N ILE A 19 -7.80 0.49 -13.41
CA ILE A 19 -6.82 1.23 -12.63
C ILE A 19 -5.53 1.33 -13.46
N ILE A 20 -5.09 2.57 -13.73
CA ILE A 20 -3.77 2.89 -14.27
C ILE A 20 -3.09 3.80 -13.24
N SER A 21 -2.23 3.21 -12.43
CA SER A 21 -1.65 3.89 -11.26
C SER A 21 -0.15 4.09 -11.39
N GLY A 22 0.34 5.13 -10.75
CA GLY A 22 1.76 5.29 -10.48
C GLY A 22 2.00 5.59 -9.01
N ALA A 23 3.16 5.16 -8.50
CA ALA A 23 3.55 5.38 -7.11
C ALA A 23 4.21 6.75 -6.93
N ILE A 24 3.66 7.57 -6.04
CA ILE A 24 4.28 8.81 -5.57
C ILE A 24 4.21 8.81 -4.04
N HIS A 25 5.37 8.71 -3.40
CA HIS A 25 5.44 8.73 -1.94
C HIS A 25 5.59 10.18 -1.45
N TYR A 26 4.49 10.74 -0.90
CA TYR A 26 4.43 12.13 -0.46
C TYR A 26 5.58 12.51 0.48
N PHE A 27 5.97 11.61 1.36
CA PHE A 27 7.04 11.81 2.36
C PHE A 27 8.47 11.87 1.77
N ARG A 28 8.65 11.61 0.47
CA ARG A 28 9.91 11.72 -0.27
C ARG A 28 9.99 12.98 -1.12
N ILE A 29 8.93 13.78 -1.15
CA ILE A 29 8.80 14.95 -2.02
C ILE A 29 8.34 16.13 -1.17
N VAL A 30 9.01 17.28 -1.30
CA VAL A 30 8.58 18.49 -0.58
C VAL A 30 7.18 18.91 -1.07
N PRO A 31 6.30 19.39 -0.17
CA PRO A 31 4.90 19.65 -0.48
C PRO A 31 4.67 20.59 -1.68
N GLU A 32 5.60 21.52 -1.90
CA GLU A 32 5.54 22.47 -3.01
C GLU A 32 5.57 21.80 -4.39
N TYR A 33 6.11 20.58 -4.47
CA TYR A 33 6.18 19.80 -5.72
C TYR A 33 5.11 18.72 -5.85
N TRP A 34 4.26 18.47 -4.84
CA TRP A 34 3.23 17.43 -4.94
C TRP A 34 2.33 17.65 -6.14
N LYS A 35 1.81 18.87 -6.31
CA LYS A 35 0.94 19.21 -7.44
C LYS A 35 1.62 18.94 -8.79
N ASP A 36 2.84 19.43 -8.98
CA ASP A 36 3.62 19.23 -10.22
C ASP A 36 3.84 17.74 -10.53
N ARG A 37 4.15 16.93 -9.52
CA ARG A 37 4.38 15.49 -9.71
C ARG A 37 3.09 14.74 -10.03
N LEU A 38 1.99 15.09 -9.39
CA LEU A 38 0.67 14.51 -9.65
C LEU A 38 0.13 14.93 -11.03
N GLU A 39 0.33 16.18 -11.44
CA GLU A 39 0.00 16.65 -12.80
C GLU A 39 0.77 15.87 -13.88
N LYS A 40 2.06 15.62 -13.66
CA LYS A 40 2.89 14.81 -14.57
C LYS A 40 2.43 13.36 -14.61
N LEU A 41 2.09 12.77 -13.46
CA LEU A 41 1.53 11.42 -13.39
C LEU A 41 0.23 11.32 -14.20
N LYS A 42 -0.66 12.29 -14.07
CA LYS A 42 -1.89 12.37 -14.86
C LYS A 42 -1.61 12.56 -16.35
N ALA A 43 -0.64 13.39 -16.69
CA ALA A 43 -0.28 13.69 -18.08
C ALA A 43 0.25 12.47 -18.85
N ILE A 44 0.88 11.51 -18.18
CA ILE A 44 1.31 10.23 -18.78
C ILE A 44 0.19 9.18 -18.88
N GLY A 45 -1.05 9.54 -18.49
CA GLY A 45 -2.23 8.70 -18.65
C GLY A 45 -2.69 7.97 -17.40
N CYS A 46 -2.05 8.18 -16.24
CA CYS A 46 -2.55 7.60 -14.99
C CYS A 46 -3.86 8.25 -14.53
N ASN A 47 -4.76 7.45 -14.01
CA ASN A 47 -6.01 7.91 -13.38
C ASN A 47 -5.99 7.76 -11.85
N THR A 48 -4.94 7.14 -11.32
CA THR A 48 -4.81 6.80 -9.91
C THR A 48 -3.37 7.05 -9.46
N VAL A 49 -3.18 7.51 -8.24
CA VAL A 49 -1.89 7.55 -7.54
C VAL A 49 -1.93 6.61 -6.36
N GLU A 50 -0.84 5.88 -6.13
CA GLU A 50 -0.68 5.11 -4.89
C GLU A 50 0.42 5.72 -4.01
N THR A 51 0.28 5.56 -2.70
CA THR A 51 1.31 5.96 -1.75
C THR A 51 1.31 5.08 -0.52
N TYR A 52 2.50 4.79 -0.01
CA TYR A 52 2.69 4.26 1.32
C TYR A 52 2.53 5.34 2.39
N ILE A 53 2.30 4.92 3.63
CA ILE A 53 2.26 5.80 4.80
C ILE A 53 3.26 5.25 5.83
N PRO A 54 4.43 5.91 6.03
CA PRO A 54 5.50 5.41 6.88
C PRO A 54 5.21 5.70 8.36
N TRP A 55 4.96 4.68 9.15
CA TRP A 55 4.66 4.83 10.58
C TRP A 55 5.79 5.54 11.34
N ASN A 56 7.06 5.19 11.08
CA ASN A 56 8.20 5.77 11.77
C ASN A 56 8.36 7.30 11.58
N MET A 57 7.83 7.85 10.48
CA MET A 57 7.83 9.30 10.29
C MET A 57 6.64 9.96 10.98
N HIS A 58 5.49 9.30 10.97
CA HIS A 58 4.29 9.83 11.62
C HIS A 58 4.32 9.71 13.14
N GLU A 59 5.08 8.75 13.68
CA GLU A 59 5.28 8.54 15.12
C GLU A 59 6.77 8.24 15.42
N PRO A 60 7.67 9.23 15.23
CA PRO A 60 9.10 9.05 15.47
C PRO A 60 9.43 8.79 16.95
N GLN A 61 8.57 9.21 17.85
CA GLN A 61 8.61 8.93 19.27
C GLN A 61 7.24 8.43 19.71
N LYS A 62 7.19 7.40 20.54
CA LYS A 62 5.96 6.79 21.02
C LYS A 62 4.96 7.82 21.54
N GLY A 63 3.75 7.85 20.97
CA GLY A 63 2.68 8.77 21.33
C GLY A 63 2.82 10.19 20.77
N HIS A 64 3.86 10.49 20.01
CA HIS A 64 4.07 11.80 19.39
C HIS A 64 3.86 11.71 17.88
N PHE A 65 2.68 12.14 17.43
CA PHE A 65 2.26 12.04 16.04
C PHE A 65 2.47 13.34 15.26
N HIS A 66 2.94 13.22 14.03
CA HIS A 66 3.19 14.31 13.09
C HIS A 66 2.42 14.10 11.78
N PHE A 67 1.63 15.12 11.39
CA PHE A 67 0.83 15.13 10.16
C PHE A 67 0.85 16.51 9.49
N ASP A 68 1.99 17.18 9.53
CA ASP A 68 2.19 18.51 8.97
C ASP A 68 3.38 18.54 8.00
N GLY A 69 3.50 19.58 7.20
CA GLY A 69 4.58 19.75 6.25
C GLY A 69 4.66 18.58 5.26
N MET A 70 5.80 17.91 5.20
CA MET A 70 6.01 16.72 4.34
C MET A 70 5.15 15.52 4.73
N LEU A 71 4.57 15.53 5.93
CA LEU A 71 3.75 14.44 6.47
C LEU A 71 2.25 14.73 6.41
N ASP A 72 1.85 15.82 5.76
CA ASP A 72 0.44 16.19 5.57
C ASP A 72 -0.22 15.33 4.48
N ILE A 73 -0.54 14.08 4.87
CA ILE A 73 -1.20 13.10 4.00
C ILE A 73 -2.57 13.57 3.53
N GLU A 74 -3.30 14.31 4.37
CA GLU A 74 -4.62 14.84 4.02
C GLU A 74 -4.51 15.83 2.87
N LYS A 75 -3.55 16.76 2.92
CA LYS A 75 -3.26 17.69 1.84
C LYS A 75 -2.79 17.00 0.56
N PHE A 76 -1.98 15.95 0.67
CA PHE A 76 -1.57 15.17 -0.50
C PHE A 76 -2.78 14.51 -1.18
N ILE A 77 -3.65 13.84 -0.40
CA ILE A 77 -4.89 13.22 -0.91
C ILE A 77 -5.80 14.28 -1.55
N GLN A 78 -5.98 15.43 -0.91
CA GLN A 78 -6.78 16.54 -1.46
C GLN A 78 -6.20 17.06 -2.77
N THR A 79 -4.87 17.19 -2.86
CA THR A 79 -4.21 17.64 -4.09
C THR A 79 -4.44 16.64 -5.25
N ALA A 80 -4.40 15.34 -4.96
CA ALA A 80 -4.74 14.32 -5.94
C ALA A 80 -6.21 14.43 -6.38
N GLN A 81 -7.13 14.62 -5.45
CA GLN A 81 -8.56 14.82 -5.73
C GLN A 81 -8.81 16.05 -6.62
N ASP A 82 -8.19 17.17 -6.30
CA ASP A 82 -8.34 18.44 -7.07
C ASP A 82 -7.88 18.28 -8.52
N LEU A 83 -6.93 17.37 -8.76
CA LEU A 83 -6.44 17.00 -10.08
C LEU A 83 -7.29 15.91 -10.75
N GLY A 84 -8.29 15.35 -10.05
CA GLY A 84 -9.14 14.28 -10.55
C GLY A 84 -8.45 12.92 -10.62
N LEU A 85 -7.45 12.69 -9.76
CA LEU A 85 -6.83 11.38 -9.56
C LEU A 85 -7.52 10.64 -8.41
N TYR A 86 -7.73 9.35 -8.58
CA TYR A 86 -8.06 8.45 -7.49
C TYR A 86 -6.81 8.11 -6.69
N VAL A 87 -7.01 7.57 -5.48
CA VAL A 87 -5.91 7.28 -4.55
C VAL A 87 -6.01 5.85 -4.04
N ILE A 88 -4.88 5.16 -4.02
CA ILE A 88 -4.68 3.90 -3.30
C ILE A 88 -3.77 4.19 -2.12
N LEU A 89 -4.23 3.86 -0.90
CA LEU A 89 -3.43 4.03 0.31
C LEU A 89 -2.87 2.69 0.78
N ARG A 90 -1.63 2.71 1.17
CA ARG A 90 -0.92 1.53 1.70
C ARG A 90 -0.43 1.85 3.13
N PRO A 91 -1.38 1.85 4.13
CA PRO A 91 -1.12 2.29 5.50
C PRO A 91 -0.61 1.16 6.41
N SER A 92 -0.06 0.11 5.84
CA SER A 92 0.36 -1.07 6.59
C SER A 92 1.36 -0.71 7.70
N PRO A 93 1.49 -1.47 8.79
CA PRO A 93 2.51 -1.17 9.77
C PRO A 93 3.93 -1.24 9.17
N TYR A 94 4.17 -2.19 8.26
CA TYR A 94 5.38 -2.34 7.48
C TYR A 94 5.13 -2.00 6.01
N ILE A 95 5.99 -1.18 5.42
CA ILE A 95 5.86 -0.72 4.04
C ILE A 95 6.99 -1.18 3.12
N CYS A 96 8.10 -1.71 3.62
CA CYS A 96 9.33 -1.97 2.86
C CYS A 96 9.86 -0.69 2.20
N ALA A 97 9.55 -0.48 0.94
CA ALA A 97 9.70 0.76 0.16
C ALA A 97 11.12 1.35 0.15
N GLU A 98 12.18 0.51 0.32
CA GLU A 98 13.56 0.99 0.54
C GLU A 98 13.59 2.13 1.58
N TRP A 99 12.87 1.93 2.67
CA TRP A 99 12.74 2.87 3.78
C TRP A 99 13.32 2.28 5.05
N GLU A 100 13.85 3.15 5.92
CA GLU A 100 14.46 2.74 7.18
C GLU A 100 13.51 1.85 7.98
N PHE A 101 14.01 0.67 8.37
CA PHE A 101 13.30 -0.36 9.12
C PHE A 101 11.93 -0.74 8.50
N GLY A 102 11.80 -0.58 7.17
CA GLY A 102 10.54 -0.81 6.45
C GLY A 102 9.37 0.04 6.95
N GLY A 103 9.66 1.22 7.49
CA GLY A 103 8.68 2.15 8.02
C GLY A 103 8.23 1.88 9.45
N LEU A 104 8.72 0.82 10.10
CA LEU A 104 8.44 0.59 11.52
C LEU A 104 9.22 1.57 12.40
N PRO A 105 8.63 2.10 13.50
CA PRO A 105 9.37 2.93 14.43
C PRO A 105 10.43 2.16 15.22
N ALA A 106 11.65 2.68 15.28
CA ALA A 106 12.76 2.04 16.01
C ALA A 106 12.49 1.89 17.51
N TRP A 107 11.68 2.77 18.10
CA TRP A 107 11.31 2.70 19.53
C TRP A 107 10.55 1.40 19.90
N LEU A 108 9.97 0.69 18.95
CA LEU A 108 9.40 -0.65 19.19
C LEU A 108 10.45 -1.62 19.77
N LEU A 109 11.70 -1.50 19.35
CA LEU A 109 12.79 -2.36 19.81
C LEU A 109 13.27 -2.02 21.23
N ALA A 110 12.81 -0.94 21.82
CA ALA A 110 13.09 -0.61 23.22
C ALA A 110 12.29 -1.48 24.23
N GLU A 111 11.26 -2.18 23.78
CA GLU A 111 10.52 -3.14 24.59
C GLU A 111 11.19 -4.52 24.48
N ASP A 112 11.67 -5.06 25.60
CA ASP A 112 12.33 -6.36 25.65
C ASP A 112 11.42 -7.48 25.13
N GLY A 113 11.96 -8.30 24.22
CA GLY A 113 11.23 -9.43 23.65
C GLY A 113 10.18 -9.05 22.60
N MET A 114 10.19 -7.82 22.09
CA MET A 114 9.29 -7.38 21.02
C MET A 114 9.38 -8.31 19.81
N LYS A 115 8.22 -8.77 19.34
CA LYS A 115 8.06 -9.55 18.12
C LYS A 115 7.26 -8.73 17.12
N LEU A 116 7.85 -8.48 15.97
CA LEU A 116 7.27 -7.62 14.94
C LEU A 116 6.50 -8.43 13.90
N ARG A 117 5.46 -7.84 13.31
CA ARG A 117 4.70 -8.38 12.19
C ARG A 117 4.17 -9.81 12.45
N VAL A 118 3.68 -10.07 13.64
CA VAL A 118 3.05 -11.34 14.04
C VAL A 118 1.91 -11.07 15.02
N ASN A 119 1.06 -12.08 15.23
CA ASN A 119 0.02 -12.04 16.27
C ASN A 119 0.70 -12.08 17.65
N TYR A 120 1.14 -10.93 18.10
CA TYR A 120 1.78 -10.70 19.39
C TYR A 120 1.18 -9.43 20.02
N GLU A 121 0.51 -9.59 21.14
CA GLU A 121 -0.29 -8.53 21.77
C GLU A 121 0.47 -7.21 21.96
N PRO A 122 1.72 -7.16 22.47
CA PRO A 122 2.42 -5.91 22.64
C PRO A 122 2.66 -5.16 21.32
N PHE A 123 2.97 -5.86 20.23
CA PHE A 123 3.13 -5.27 18.90
C PHE A 123 1.78 -4.76 18.36
N LEU A 124 0.75 -5.60 18.43
CA LEU A 124 -0.60 -5.26 17.93
C LEU A 124 -1.18 -4.06 18.67
N ARG A 125 -0.95 -3.92 19.97
CA ARG A 125 -1.39 -2.75 20.74
C ARG A 125 -0.83 -1.46 20.14
N HIS A 126 0.47 -1.41 19.82
CA HIS A 126 1.09 -0.24 19.19
C HIS A 126 0.57 0.02 17.79
N VAL A 127 0.37 -1.04 16.99
CA VAL A 127 -0.26 -0.92 15.67
C VAL A 127 -1.67 -0.34 15.79
N TYR A 128 -2.45 -0.77 16.78
CA TYR A 128 -3.82 -0.28 16.99
C TYR A 128 -3.84 1.17 17.43
N GLU A 129 -2.93 1.58 18.32
CA GLU A 129 -2.76 2.98 18.73
C GLU A 129 -2.44 3.86 17.51
N TYR A 130 -1.52 3.43 16.66
CA TYR A 130 -1.18 4.12 15.41
C TYR A 130 -2.38 4.18 14.45
N TYR A 131 -3.07 3.07 14.22
CA TYR A 131 -4.24 3.03 13.35
C TYR A 131 -5.39 3.89 13.87
N ASP A 132 -5.60 3.98 15.19
CA ASP A 132 -6.62 4.86 15.78
C ASP A 132 -6.37 6.34 15.47
N VAL A 133 -5.13 6.74 15.29
CA VAL A 133 -4.78 8.11 14.90
C VAL A 133 -4.84 8.27 13.37
N LEU A 134 -4.14 7.42 12.64
CA LEU A 134 -4.02 7.52 11.19
C LEU A 134 -5.37 7.35 10.48
N LEU A 135 -6.08 6.25 10.78
CA LEU A 135 -7.30 5.91 10.03
C LEU A 135 -8.42 6.91 10.28
N LYS A 136 -8.48 7.55 11.47
CA LYS A 136 -9.42 8.66 11.71
C LYS A 136 -9.18 9.85 10.78
N LYS A 137 -7.93 10.12 10.43
CA LYS A 137 -7.58 11.21 9.52
C LYS A 137 -7.97 10.91 8.08
N ILE A 138 -7.71 9.69 7.62
CA ILE A 138 -7.88 9.33 6.21
C ILE A 138 -9.26 8.75 5.88
N ALA A 139 -10.05 8.33 6.88
CA ALA A 139 -11.35 7.68 6.66
C ALA A 139 -12.35 8.56 5.87
N ALA A 140 -12.35 9.86 6.11
CA ALA A 140 -13.25 10.80 5.41
C ALA A 140 -12.93 10.95 3.92
N TYR A 141 -11.72 10.60 3.48
CA TYR A 141 -11.30 10.72 2.09
C TYR A 141 -11.66 9.50 1.22
N GLN A 142 -12.34 8.50 1.77
CA GLN A 142 -12.82 7.37 1.00
C GLN A 142 -13.91 7.79 0.00
N ILE A 143 -13.98 7.10 -1.14
CA ILE A 143 -14.92 7.41 -2.22
C ILE A 143 -16.38 7.39 -1.76
N ASN A 144 -16.70 6.52 -0.82
CA ASN A 144 -18.01 6.40 -0.21
C ASN A 144 -18.45 7.68 0.52
N PHE A 145 -17.51 8.53 0.90
CA PHE A 145 -17.74 9.82 1.59
C PHE A 145 -17.41 11.03 0.70
N GLY A 146 -17.15 10.79 -0.60
CA GLY A 146 -16.88 11.86 -1.57
C GLY A 146 -15.39 12.18 -1.77
N GLY A 147 -14.48 11.42 -1.13
CA GLY A 147 -13.05 11.54 -1.35
C GLY A 147 -12.56 10.73 -2.55
N PRO A 148 -11.25 10.73 -2.84
CA PRO A 148 -10.66 10.04 -3.97
C PRO A 148 -10.14 8.63 -3.65
N VAL A 149 -10.13 8.21 -2.37
CA VAL A 149 -9.55 6.91 -1.97
C VAL A 149 -10.47 5.77 -2.38
N ILE A 150 -9.97 4.86 -3.21
CA ILE A 150 -10.73 3.73 -3.78
C ILE A 150 -10.32 2.37 -3.22
N LEU A 151 -9.07 2.21 -2.78
CA LEU A 151 -8.52 0.97 -2.24
C LEU A 151 -7.58 1.26 -1.06
N MET A 152 -7.49 0.30 -0.12
CA MET A 152 -6.43 0.27 0.89
C MET A 152 -5.80 -1.11 0.96
N GLN A 153 -4.49 -1.16 1.27
CA GLN A 153 -3.73 -2.39 1.41
C GLN A 153 -3.59 -2.80 2.87
N ILE A 154 -3.62 -4.10 3.11
CA ILE A 154 -3.30 -4.73 4.39
C ILE A 154 -1.86 -5.22 4.32
N GLU A 155 -0.99 -4.78 5.23
CA GLU A 155 0.40 -5.21 5.32
C GLU A 155 1.19 -4.99 4.01
N ASN A 156 2.41 -5.48 3.90
CA ASN A 156 3.17 -5.45 2.65
C ASN A 156 4.08 -6.65 2.54
N GLU A 157 3.95 -7.39 1.43
CA GLU A 157 4.76 -8.56 1.08
C GLU A 157 4.91 -9.55 2.25
N TYR A 158 3.81 -9.73 2.98
CA TYR A 158 3.81 -10.53 4.20
C TYR A 158 4.20 -11.98 3.95
N GLY A 159 3.89 -12.50 2.77
CA GLY A 159 4.27 -13.85 2.38
C GLY A 159 5.77 -14.10 2.22
N TYR A 160 6.60 -13.08 2.10
CA TYR A 160 8.06 -13.19 2.21
C TYR A 160 8.54 -13.27 3.65
N TYR A 161 7.77 -12.74 4.57
CA TYR A 161 8.13 -12.64 5.99
C TYR A 161 7.60 -13.82 6.81
N ALA A 162 6.30 -14.13 6.64
CA ALA A 162 5.62 -15.16 7.43
C ALA A 162 4.32 -15.64 6.76
N ASN A 163 3.51 -16.41 7.50
CA ASN A 163 2.19 -16.89 7.07
C ASN A 163 1.14 -16.84 8.20
N ASP A 164 1.30 -15.94 9.16
CA ASP A 164 0.39 -15.76 10.29
C ASP A 164 -0.92 -15.10 9.81
N LYS A 165 -1.92 -15.93 9.50
CA LYS A 165 -3.23 -15.47 9.02
C LYS A 165 -4.03 -14.73 10.07
N ASP A 166 -3.85 -15.07 11.33
CA ASP A 166 -4.52 -14.40 12.44
C ASP A 166 -4.02 -12.96 12.56
N TYR A 167 -2.72 -12.74 12.40
CA TYR A 167 -2.16 -11.38 12.34
C TYR A 167 -2.78 -10.54 11.22
N LEU A 168 -2.82 -11.05 10.00
CA LEU A 168 -3.43 -10.34 8.86
C LEU A 168 -4.92 -10.07 9.09
N GLN A 169 -5.64 -11.05 9.67
CA GLN A 169 -7.06 -10.88 9.98
C GLN A 169 -7.29 -9.82 11.05
N LEU A 170 -6.44 -9.75 12.06
CA LEU A 170 -6.50 -8.73 13.11
C LEU A 170 -6.26 -7.33 12.54
N LEU A 171 -5.31 -7.15 11.62
CA LEU A 171 -5.12 -5.89 10.92
C LEU A 171 -6.36 -5.49 10.12
N LYS A 172 -6.90 -6.42 9.31
CA LYS A 172 -8.13 -6.20 8.55
C LYS A 172 -9.28 -5.75 9.44
N ASN A 173 -9.51 -6.48 10.54
CA ASN A 173 -10.57 -6.17 11.49
C ASN A 173 -10.40 -4.76 12.06
N LYS A 174 -9.20 -4.42 12.51
CA LYS A 174 -8.90 -3.10 13.04
C LYS A 174 -9.11 -1.99 12.01
N MET A 175 -8.71 -2.19 10.75
CA MET A 175 -8.98 -1.22 9.68
C MET A 175 -10.49 -1.01 9.49
N THR A 176 -11.26 -2.10 9.40
CA THR A 176 -12.73 -2.03 9.23
C THR A 176 -13.41 -1.35 10.43
N GLU A 177 -13.04 -1.72 11.65
CA GLU A 177 -13.55 -1.12 12.90
C GLU A 177 -13.21 0.38 13.00
N SER A 178 -12.08 0.79 12.42
CA SER A 178 -11.65 2.19 12.36
C SER A 178 -12.29 2.99 11.21
N GLY A 179 -13.29 2.42 10.51
CA GLY A 179 -14.09 3.11 9.50
C GLY A 179 -13.60 2.96 8.05
N VAL A 180 -12.72 2.01 7.77
CA VAL A 180 -12.37 1.68 6.37
C VAL A 180 -13.50 0.88 5.76
N VAL A 181 -14.10 1.41 4.70
CA VAL A 181 -15.23 0.82 3.96
C VAL A 181 -14.91 0.53 2.48
N VAL A 182 -13.85 1.14 1.94
CA VAL A 182 -13.35 0.78 0.61
C VAL A 182 -12.80 -0.64 0.61
N PRO A 183 -12.78 -1.34 -0.53
CA PRO A 183 -12.18 -2.66 -0.62
C PRO A 183 -10.74 -2.68 -0.13
N LEU A 184 -10.37 -3.79 0.52
CA LEU A 184 -9.02 -4.07 0.97
C LEU A 184 -8.35 -5.08 0.03
N VAL A 185 -7.04 -4.93 -0.15
CA VAL A 185 -6.19 -5.85 -0.91
C VAL A 185 -4.99 -6.28 -0.09
N THR A 186 -4.39 -7.42 -0.44
CA THR A 186 -3.04 -7.79 0.00
C THR A 186 -2.09 -7.71 -1.19
N SER A 187 -0.82 -7.47 -0.94
CA SER A 187 0.20 -7.35 -1.97
C SER A 187 1.40 -8.21 -1.59
N ASP A 188 1.76 -9.14 -2.48
CA ASP A 188 2.82 -10.11 -2.25
C ASP A 188 3.68 -10.32 -3.49
N GLY A 189 4.84 -10.96 -3.31
CA GLY A 189 5.67 -11.39 -4.41
C GLY A 189 4.96 -12.40 -5.31
N PRO A 190 5.44 -12.58 -6.56
CA PRO A 190 4.70 -13.27 -7.61
C PRO A 190 4.78 -14.80 -7.52
N PHE A 191 5.34 -15.35 -6.46
CA PHE A 191 5.53 -16.79 -6.32
C PHE A 191 4.44 -17.42 -5.47
N GLU A 192 4.07 -18.65 -5.79
CA GLU A 192 3.02 -19.40 -5.10
C GLU A 192 3.16 -19.38 -3.56
N ALA A 193 4.37 -19.57 -3.06
CA ALA A 193 4.64 -19.57 -1.62
C ALA A 193 4.33 -18.21 -0.97
N ASN A 194 4.72 -17.11 -1.62
CA ASN A 194 4.47 -15.76 -1.14
C ASN A 194 2.98 -15.43 -1.17
N LEU A 195 2.32 -15.72 -2.30
CA LEU A 195 0.86 -15.53 -2.44
C LEU A 195 0.08 -16.36 -1.40
N LYS A 196 0.49 -17.61 -1.15
CA LYS A 196 -0.12 -18.43 -0.08
C LYS A 196 0.14 -17.84 1.31
N GLY A 197 1.34 -17.35 1.56
CA GLY A 197 1.74 -16.74 2.84
C GLY A 197 1.03 -15.43 3.13
N GLY A 198 0.94 -14.52 2.16
CA GLY A 198 0.44 -13.16 2.37
C GLY A 198 -1.06 -12.99 2.17
N ARG A 199 -1.74 -13.83 1.36
CA ARG A 199 -3.17 -13.68 1.09
C ARG A 199 -4.06 -13.89 2.31
N LEU A 200 -5.23 -13.24 2.28
CA LEU A 200 -6.29 -13.39 3.27
C LEU A 200 -7.61 -13.77 2.59
N THR A 201 -8.40 -14.63 3.22
CA THR A 201 -9.71 -15.05 2.67
C THR A 201 -10.65 -13.87 2.54
N GLY A 202 -11.31 -13.73 1.38
CA GLY A 202 -12.25 -12.64 1.11
C GLY A 202 -11.57 -11.28 0.87
N VAL A 203 -10.26 -11.27 0.61
CA VAL A 203 -9.49 -10.08 0.20
C VAL A 203 -8.82 -10.41 -1.13
N LEU A 204 -8.83 -9.49 -2.08
CA LEU A 204 -8.17 -9.67 -3.37
C LEU A 204 -6.65 -9.67 -3.16
N PRO A 205 -5.94 -10.75 -3.50
CA PRO A 205 -4.48 -10.73 -3.55
C PRO A 205 -4.01 -9.99 -4.80
N THR A 206 -2.99 -9.18 -4.67
CA THR A 206 -2.29 -8.51 -5.77
C THR A 206 -0.83 -8.94 -5.82
N GLY A 207 -0.16 -8.72 -6.93
CA GLY A 207 1.23 -9.15 -7.13
C GLY A 207 2.19 -7.96 -7.21
N ASN A 208 3.46 -8.20 -6.83
CA ASN A 208 4.57 -7.28 -7.01
C ASN A 208 5.62 -7.94 -7.92
N PHE A 209 5.88 -7.36 -9.07
CA PHE A 209 6.88 -7.86 -10.02
C PHE A 209 7.25 -6.78 -11.02
N GLY A 210 8.35 -6.95 -11.75
CA GLY A 210 8.83 -6.01 -12.76
C GLY A 210 9.27 -6.69 -14.06
N SER A 211 8.94 -7.97 -14.23
CA SER A 211 9.27 -8.75 -15.44
C SER A 211 8.40 -10.00 -15.54
N LYS A 212 8.37 -10.63 -16.73
CA LYS A 212 7.62 -11.86 -17.00
C LYS A 212 6.14 -11.73 -16.67
N THR A 213 5.54 -10.65 -17.12
CA THR A 213 4.19 -10.21 -16.75
C THR A 213 3.13 -11.30 -16.94
N GLU A 214 3.14 -12.02 -18.07
CA GLU A 214 2.17 -13.09 -18.34
C GLU A 214 2.31 -14.24 -17.33
N GLU A 215 3.54 -14.75 -17.11
CA GLU A 215 3.79 -15.83 -16.16
C GLU A 215 3.36 -15.45 -14.73
N ARG A 216 3.60 -14.19 -14.34
CA ARG A 216 3.26 -13.66 -13.01
C ARG A 216 1.76 -13.51 -12.82
N PHE A 217 1.05 -13.03 -13.82
CA PHE A 217 -0.40 -12.97 -13.80
C PHE A 217 -1.05 -14.35 -13.87
N ASP A 218 -0.50 -15.29 -14.61
CA ASP A 218 -0.98 -16.68 -14.61
C ASP A 218 -0.84 -17.34 -13.24
N GLU A 219 0.23 -17.03 -12.51
CA GLU A 219 0.39 -17.49 -11.12
C GLU A 219 -0.63 -16.81 -10.19
N LEU A 220 -0.75 -15.49 -10.25
CA LEU A 220 -1.67 -14.71 -9.42
C LEU A 220 -3.13 -15.14 -9.65
N LYS A 221 -3.52 -15.42 -10.89
CA LYS A 221 -4.88 -15.84 -11.28
C LYS A 221 -5.38 -17.04 -10.50
N LYS A 222 -4.49 -17.94 -10.07
CA LYS A 222 -4.85 -19.12 -9.27
C LYS A 222 -5.41 -18.75 -7.88
N PHE A 223 -5.18 -17.50 -7.45
CA PHE A 223 -5.52 -17.02 -6.11
C PHE A 223 -6.62 -15.96 -6.07
N THR A 224 -7.00 -15.38 -7.22
CA THR A 224 -8.00 -14.29 -7.28
C THR A 224 -9.45 -14.77 -7.24
N ASN A 225 -9.70 -16.09 -7.33
CA ASN A 225 -11.05 -16.67 -7.36
C ASN A 225 -11.95 -16.07 -8.46
N GLY A 226 -11.38 -15.78 -9.64
CA GLY A 226 -12.11 -15.16 -10.75
C GLY A 226 -12.19 -13.62 -10.67
N GLY A 227 -11.59 -13.01 -9.66
CA GLY A 227 -11.47 -11.55 -9.58
C GLY A 227 -10.39 -10.98 -10.51
N PRO A 228 -10.27 -9.66 -10.56
CA PRO A 228 -9.33 -8.98 -11.43
C PRO A 228 -7.87 -9.29 -11.07
N LEU A 229 -7.00 -9.16 -12.05
CA LEU A 229 -5.55 -9.21 -11.87
C LEU A 229 -5.02 -7.79 -11.66
N MET A 230 -4.18 -7.61 -10.64
CA MET A 230 -3.56 -6.33 -10.33
C MET A 230 -2.10 -6.53 -9.90
N CYS A 231 -1.22 -5.78 -10.52
CA CYS A 231 0.14 -5.57 -10.04
C CYS A 231 0.16 -4.27 -9.24
N THR A 232 0.52 -4.35 -7.97
CA THR A 232 0.56 -3.18 -7.06
C THR A 232 1.91 -2.50 -7.06
N GLU A 233 2.97 -3.24 -7.43
CA GLU A 233 4.28 -2.67 -7.66
C GLU A 233 4.84 -3.26 -8.96
N PHE A 234 4.92 -2.43 -9.99
CA PHE A 234 5.60 -2.79 -11.23
C PHE A 234 6.86 -1.93 -11.36
N TRP A 235 8.01 -2.58 -11.28
CA TRP A 235 9.30 -1.91 -11.30
C TRP A 235 10.22 -2.55 -12.35
N VAL A 236 10.84 -1.70 -13.16
CA VAL A 236 11.80 -2.10 -14.19
C VAL A 236 13.21 -1.99 -13.62
N GLY A 237 13.95 -3.09 -13.62
CA GLY A 237 15.30 -3.15 -13.05
C GLY A 237 15.31 -3.43 -11.55
N TRP A 238 16.35 -2.99 -10.89
CA TRP A 238 16.57 -3.18 -9.47
C TRP A 238 17.40 -2.04 -8.90
N PHE A 239 17.43 -1.87 -7.60
CA PHE A 239 18.28 -0.89 -6.94
C PHE A 239 19.72 -1.40 -6.79
N ASP A 240 20.67 -0.47 -6.68
CA ASP A 240 22.07 -0.79 -6.41
C ASP A 240 22.26 -1.20 -4.95
N HIS A 241 23.03 -2.27 -4.70
CA HIS A 241 23.41 -2.68 -3.35
C HIS A 241 24.77 -2.10 -2.98
N TRP A 242 24.94 -1.73 -1.71
CA TRP A 242 26.23 -1.34 -1.17
C TRP A 242 27.29 -2.45 -1.40
N GLY A 243 28.46 -2.07 -1.93
CA GLY A 243 29.56 -2.97 -2.17
C GLY A 243 29.46 -3.83 -3.44
N ASN A 244 28.36 -3.82 -4.16
CA ASN A 244 28.28 -4.45 -5.47
C ASN A 244 28.85 -3.49 -6.53
N GLY A 245 29.83 -3.95 -7.31
CA GLY A 245 30.38 -3.16 -8.42
C GLY A 245 29.36 -3.03 -9.56
N GLY A 246 29.26 -1.81 -10.13
CA GLY A 246 28.38 -1.52 -11.27
C GLY A 246 26.94 -1.14 -10.85
N HIS A 247 26.19 -0.64 -11.85
CA HIS A 247 24.78 -0.27 -11.67
C HIS A 247 23.87 -1.35 -12.25
N MET A 248 22.81 -1.68 -11.52
CA MET A 248 21.74 -2.55 -12.02
C MET A 248 21.00 -1.83 -13.14
N ARG A 249 20.83 -2.52 -14.28
CA ARG A 249 20.09 -2.00 -15.42
C ARG A 249 18.96 -2.95 -15.76
N GLY A 250 17.77 -2.42 -15.90
CA GLY A 250 16.62 -3.14 -16.42
C GLY A 250 16.58 -3.04 -17.95
N ASP A 251 16.16 -4.12 -18.58
CA ASP A 251 15.84 -4.13 -19.99
C ASP A 251 14.30 -4.02 -20.13
N LEU A 252 13.84 -3.00 -20.84
CA LEU A 252 12.40 -2.80 -21.05
C LEU A 252 11.74 -3.98 -21.78
N GLU A 253 12.46 -4.63 -22.72
CA GLU A 253 11.94 -5.79 -23.45
C GLU A 253 11.73 -7.00 -22.54
N GLN A 254 12.45 -7.09 -21.43
CA GLN A 254 12.27 -8.16 -20.43
C GLN A 254 11.18 -7.87 -19.41
N SER A 255 10.68 -6.64 -19.40
CA SER A 255 9.70 -6.18 -18.41
C SER A 255 8.26 -6.24 -18.92
N VAL A 256 8.07 -6.44 -20.22
CA VAL A 256 6.75 -6.47 -20.86
C VAL A 256 6.22 -7.88 -21.06
#